data_01095d4c8a857035408d1976fad22a2a
#
_entry.id   01095d4c8a857035408d1976fad22a2a
#
_cell.length_a   1.000
_cell.length_b   1.000
_cell.length_c   1.000
_cell.angle_alpha   90.00
_cell.angle_beta   90.00
_cell.angle_gamma   90.00
#
_symmetry.space_group_name_H-M   'P 1'
#
loop_
_entity.id
_entity.type
_entity.pdbx_description
1 polymer ?
#
loop_
_entity_poly.entity_id
_entity_poly.type
_entity_poly.pdbx_seq_one_letter_code
_entity_poly.pdbx_strand_id
1 'polypeptide(L)'
;MTDNLGLDGIESLVYGTKSRDLPGKESTIGCHLNYWPDWMNFWLGKRELFEEEFPTRDFLISYYGGETPEEWLETIRGNLRAAAREEPKYVVWHVADCMAREAWTGKFHYTDKEVLFETARIYSLVKNALPSNVTVLFENIFWPGLNALSPENVDYFFSLLGGGNVGLLLDTG
;
A
#
# COMPACT_ATOMS: atom_id res chain seq x y z
N MET A 1 26.66 4.19 8.21
CA MET A 1 26.68 3.21 7.08
C MET A 1 26.51 3.91 5.74
N THR A 2 25.57 4.84 5.60
CA THR A 2 25.32 5.63 4.39
C THR A 2 26.51 6.47 3.95
N ASP A 3 27.19 7.13 4.87
CA ASP A 3 28.34 8.02 4.59
C ASP A 3 29.51 7.31 3.91
N ASN A 4 29.76 6.03 4.23
CA ASN A 4 30.84 5.25 3.64
C ASN A 4 30.52 4.78 2.21
N LEU A 5 29.24 4.84 1.79
CA LEU A 5 28.78 4.41 0.48
C LEU A 5 28.40 5.59 -0.41
N GLY A 6 28.46 6.83 0.10
CA GLY A 6 28.04 8.03 -0.62
C GLY A 6 26.56 8.04 -0.95
N LEU A 7 25.71 7.46 -0.09
CA LEU A 7 24.26 7.43 -0.24
C LEU A 7 23.62 8.60 0.51
N ASP A 8 22.59 9.19 -0.08
CA ASP A 8 21.80 10.26 0.54
C ASP A 8 20.93 9.77 1.71
N GLY A 9 20.64 8.48 1.77
CA GLY A 9 19.82 7.83 2.78
C GLY A 9 19.38 6.45 2.34
N ILE A 10 18.46 5.89 3.11
CA ILE A 10 17.86 4.58 2.83
C ILE A 10 16.34 4.68 2.78
N GLU A 11 15.72 3.77 2.05
CA GLU A 11 14.29 3.51 2.15
C GLU A 11 14.05 2.43 3.21
N SER A 12 13.26 2.77 4.20
CA SER A 12 12.96 1.89 5.33
C SER A 12 11.65 1.16 5.11
N LEU A 13 11.63 -0.15 5.33
CA LEU A 13 10.41 -0.93 5.31
C LEU A 13 9.66 -0.77 6.63
N VAL A 14 8.44 -0.26 6.60
CA VAL A 14 7.59 -0.06 7.77
C VAL A 14 6.55 -1.18 7.85
N TYR A 15 6.79 -2.14 8.75
CA TYR A 15 5.88 -3.25 9.00
C TYR A 15 4.92 -2.96 10.17
N GLY A 16 3.62 -3.14 9.91
CA GLY A 16 2.58 -2.95 10.92
C GLY A 16 2.48 -1.51 11.41
N THR A 17 2.13 -1.36 12.69
CA THR A 17 1.85 -0.05 13.32
C THR A 17 2.99 0.44 14.23
N LYS A 18 4.05 -0.32 14.36
CA LYS A 18 5.20 -0.01 15.23
C LYS A 18 6.46 0.11 14.40
N SER A 19 7.18 1.21 14.55
CA SER A 19 8.55 1.33 14.08
C SER A 19 9.43 0.41 14.95
N ARG A 20 9.75 -0.77 14.45
CA ARG A 20 10.73 -1.66 15.08
C ARG A 20 12.02 -1.54 14.28
N ASP A 21 13.11 -1.24 15.00
CA ASP A 21 14.48 -1.27 14.47
C ASP A 21 14.68 -0.50 13.14
N LEU A 22 13.89 0.54 12.96
CA LEU A 22 14.11 1.46 11.84
C LEU A 22 15.42 2.23 12.11
N PRO A 23 16.19 2.54 11.07
CA PRO A 23 17.51 3.16 11.20
C PRO A 23 17.47 4.58 11.77
N GLY A 24 16.29 5.13 11.97
CA GLY A 24 16.05 6.47 12.50
C GLY A 24 16.02 7.52 11.40
N LYS A 25 15.35 8.62 11.71
CA LYS A 25 15.05 9.71 10.76
C LYS A 25 16.27 10.36 10.11
N GLU A 26 17.44 10.28 10.75
CA GLU A 26 18.68 10.87 10.19
C GLU A 26 19.21 10.10 8.97
N SER A 27 18.83 8.83 8.84
CA SER A 27 19.25 7.96 7.74
C SER A 27 18.10 7.62 6.78
N THR A 28 16.85 7.85 7.18
CA THR A 28 15.67 7.51 6.38
C THR A 28 15.34 8.63 5.41
N ILE A 29 15.33 8.33 4.11
CA ILE A 29 14.89 9.27 3.06
C ILE A 29 13.46 8.96 2.60
N GLY A 30 13.07 7.69 2.59
CA GLY A 30 11.75 7.19 2.23
C GLY A 30 11.30 6.04 3.11
N CYS A 31 10.01 5.76 3.12
CA CYS A 31 9.45 4.61 3.79
C CYS A 31 8.59 3.79 2.84
N HIS A 32 8.87 2.50 2.77
CA HIS A 32 8.02 1.54 2.09
C HIS A 32 6.92 1.08 3.05
N LEU A 33 5.67 1.27 2.68
CA LEU A 33 4.52 0.92 3.51
C LEU A 33 4.25 -0.58 3.48
N ASN A 34 3.50 -1.05 4.48
CA ASN A 34 3.01 -2.42 4.46
C ASN A 34 2.14 -2.66 3.23
N TYR A 35 2.31 -3.80 2.59
CA TYR A 35 1.53 -4.21 1.43
C TYR A 35 0.65 -5.41 1.77
N TRP A 36 -0.63 -5.31 1.40
CA TRP A 36 -1.60 -6.40 1.44
C TRP A 36 -1.93 -6.77 0.00
N PRO A 37 -1.42 -7.88 -0.53
CA PRO A 37 -1.71 -8.28 -1.91
C PRO A 37 -3.17 -8.70 -2.14
N ASP A 38 -3.83 -9.26 -1.16
CA ASP A 38 -5.23 -9.70 -1.21
C ASP A 38 -6.06 -8.85 -0.24
N TRP A 39 -6.76 -7.85 -0.75
CA TRP A 39 -7.50 -6.91 0.10
C TRP A 39 -8.89 -6.55 -0.44
N MET A 40 -9.13 -6.64 -1.75
CA MET A 40 -10.38 -6.19 -2.36
C MET A 40 -11.60 -6.94 -1.81
N ASN A 41 -11.49 -8.27 -1.69
CA ASN A 41 -12.60 -9.08 -1.17
C ASN A 41 -12.91 -8.75 0.28
N PHE A 42 -11.89 -8.56 1.10
CA PHE A 42 -12.04 -8.14 2.50
C PHE A 42 -12.65 -6.74 2.61
N TRP A 43 -12.12 -5.78 1.86
CA TRP A 43 -12.61 -4.40 1.80
C TRP A 43 -14.07 -4.30 1.38
N LEU A 44 -14.47 -5.08 0.38
CA LEU A 44 -15.83 -5.09 -0.15
C LEU A 44 -16.78 -6.00 0.64
N GLY A 45 -16.32 -6.67 1.69
CA GLY A 45 -17.12 -7.54 2.54
C GLY A 45 -17.58 -8.84 1.85
N LYS A 46 -16.87 -9.30 0.83
CA LYS A 46 -17.19 -10.53 0.07
C LYS A 46 -16.60 -11.77 0.76
N ARG A 47 -17.15 -12.09 1.93
CA ARG A 47 -16.60 -13.13 2.82
C ARG A 47 -16.39 -14.48 2.14
N GLU A 48 -17.32 -14.91 1.31
CA GLU A 48 -17.27 -16.18 0.57
C GLU A 48 -16.06 -16.33 -0.37
N LEU A 49 -15.44 -15.19 -0.74
CA LEU A 49 -14.28 -15.20 -1.64
C LEU A 49 -12.94 -15.23 -0.90
N PHE A 50 -12.86 -14.68 0.31
CA PHE A 50 -11.60 -14.65 1.06
C PHE A 50 -11.52 -15.66 2.20
N GLU A 51 -12.64 -16.21 2.71
CA GLU A 51 -12.62 -17.18 3.82
C GLU A 51 -11.84 -18.45 3.49
N GLU A 52 -11.75 -18.86 2.22
CA GLU A 52 -10.94 -19.98 1.79
C GLU A 52 -9.43 -19.76 2.01
N GLU A 53 -8.95 -18.53 1.89
CA GLU A 53 -7.54 -18.16 2.08
C GLU A 53 -7.20 -17.86 3.54
N PHE A 54 -8.22 -17.60 4.38
CA PHE A 54 -8.07 -17.28 5.80
C PHE A 54 -8.75 -18.35 6.68
N PRO A 55 -8.09 -19.50 6.90
CA PRO A 55 -8.70 -20.66 7.52
C PRO A 55 -9.09 -20.47 8.99
N THR A 56 -8.54 -19.45 9.66
CA THR A 56 -8.87 -19.11 11.04
C THR A 56 -9.05 -17.61 11.23
N ARG A 57 -9.89 -17.26 12.21
CA ARG A 57 -10.08 -15.87 12.64
C ARG A 57 -8.78 -15.20 13.06
N ASP A 58 -7.92 -15.91 13.79
CA ASP A 58 -6.65 -15.37 14.27
C ASP A 58 -5.69 -15.07 13.12
N PHE A 59 -5.72 -15.89 12.06
CA PHE A 59 -4.93 -15.64 10.86
C PHE A 59 -5.42 -14.39 10.12
N LEU A 60 -6.75 -14.24 9.97
CA LEU A 60 -7.37 -13.06 9.39
C LEU A 60 -6.96 -11.78 10.14
N ILE A 61 -7.10 -11.79 11.47
CA ILE A 61 -6.75 -10.65 12.33
C ILE A 61 -5.25 -10.34 12.23
N SER A 62 -4.40 -11.37 12.21
CA SER A 62 -2.96 -11.20 12.07
C SER A 62 -2.58 -10.55 10.74
N TYR A 63 -3.31 -10.86 9.67
CA TYR A 63 -3.05 -10.36 8.34
C TYR A 63 -3.55 -8.91 8.15
N TYR A 64 -4.82 -8.64 8.47
CA TYR A 64 -5.42 -7.31 8.26
C TYR A 64 -5.31 -6.38 9.48
N GLY A 65 -4.99 -6.91 10.65
CA GLY A 65 -4.99 -6.17 11.90
C GLY A 65 -6.38 -5.98 12.52
N GLY A 66 -7.40 -6.67 11.98
CA GLY A 66 -8.79 -6.64 12.45
C GLY A 66 -9.67 -7.58 11.66
N GLU A 67 -10.95 -7.62 12.02
CA GLU A 67 -11.97 -8.47 11.39
C GLU A 67 -12.89 -7.70 10.43
N THR A 68 -12.78 -6.38 10.45
CA THR A 68 -13.64 -5.49 9.66
C THR A 68 -12.81 -4.55 8.79
N PRO A 69 -13.37 -4.06 7.68
CA PRO A 69 -12.73 -3.05 6.86
C PRO A 69 -12.33 -1.79 7.65
N GLU A 70 -13.14 -1.39 8.64
CA GLU A 70 -12.87 -0.23 9.49
C GLU A 70 -11.64 -0.43 10.37
N GLU A 71 -11.48 -1.62 10.96
CA GLU A 71 -10.28 -1.98 11.74
C GLU A 71 -9.04 -2.05 10.87
N TRP A 72 -9.17 -2.57 9.66
CA TRP A 72 -8.08 -2.56 8.68
C TRP A 72 -7.68 -1.15 8.25
N LEU A 73 -8.64 -0.25 8.02
CA LEU A 73 -8.33 1.16 7.76
C LEU A 73 -7.56 1.79 8.93
N GLU A 74 -7.86 1.43 10.17
CA GLU A 74 -7.08 1.91 11.32
C GLU A 74 -5.67 1.32 11.35
N THR A 75 -5.52 0.07 10.92
CA THR A 75 -4.20 -0.55 10.73
C THR A 75 -3.38 0.19 9.67
N ILE A 76 -3.99 0.54 8.53
CA ILE A 76 -3.35 1.36 7.50
C ILE A 76 -2.95 2.74 8.06
N ARG A 77 -3.85 3.42 8.79
CA ARG A 77 -3.51 4.69 9.46
C ARG A 77 -2.36 4.54 10.45
N GLY A 78 -2.33 3.44 11.19
CA GLY A 78 -1.25 3.12 12.12
C GLY A 78 0.09 2.93 11.40
N ASN A 79 0.09 2.27 10.25
CA ASN A 79 1.27 2.10 9.40
C ASN A 79 1.77 3.44 8.83
N LEU A 80 0.86 4.29 8.33
CA LEU A 80 1.18 5.64 7.87
C LEU A 80 1.76 6.52 8.99
N ARG A 81 1.19 6.48 10.20
CA ARG A 81 1.74 7.20 11.36
C ARG A 81 3.11 6.66 11.80
N ALA A 82 3.35 5.35 11.64
CA ALA A 82 4.66 4.76 11.92
C ALA A 82 5.71 5.28 10.92
N ALA A 83 5.38 5.31 9.64
CA ALA A 83 6.23 5.92 8.61
C ALA A 83 6.48 7.40 8.88
N ALA A 84 5.44 8.17 9.23
CA ALA A 84 5.56 9.61 9.49
C ALA A 84 6.53 9.97 10.62
N ARG A 85 6.73 9.05 11.60
CA ARG A 85 7.71 9.26 12.70
C ARG A 85 9.16 9.28 12.23
N GLU A 86 9.45 8.65 11.10
CA GLU A 86 10.78 8.67 10.48
C GLU A 86 11.05 9.97 9.70
N GLU A 87 10.07 10.88 9.62
CA GLU A 87 10.15 12.15 8.88
C GLU A 87 10.62 11.96 7.42
N PRO A 88 10.07 10.96 6.67
CA PRO A 88 10.53 10.67 5.33
C PRO A 88 10.14 11.77 4.34
N LYS A 89 10.88 11.89 3.23
CA LYS A 89 10.48 12.75 2.09
C LYS A 89 9.30 12.16 1.33
N TYR A 90 9.22 10.83 1.28
CA TYR A 90 8.16 10.11 0.61
C TYR A 90 7.84 8.78 1.30
N VAL A 91 6.65 8.28 1.01
CA VAL A 91 6.25 6.90 1.32
C VAL A 91 5.85 6.19 0.04
N VAL A 92 6.14 4.89 -0.05
CA VAL A 92 5.79 4.04 -1.19
C VAL A 92 4.56 3.21 -0.85
N TRP A 93 3.57 3.22 -1.75
CA TRP A 93 2.33 2.47 -1.63
C TRP A 93 2.09 1.64 -2.89
N HIS A 94 2.10 0.32 -2.75
CA HIS A 94 1.75 -0.59 -3.84
C HIS A 94 0.25 -0.53 -4.18
N VAL A 95 -0.06 -0.53 -5.46
CA VAL A 95 -1.44 -0.45 -5.95
C VAL A 95 -1.77 -1.66 -6.80
N ALA A 96 -2.14 -2.75 -6.14
CA ALA A 96 -2.62 -3.96 -6.79
C ALA A 96 -3.46 -4.80 -5.86
N ASP A 97 -4.22 -5.74 -6.44
CA ASP A 97 -4.92 -6.81 -5.73
C ASP A 97 -4.74 -8.13 -6.46
N CYS A 98 -4.45 -9.19 -5.71
CA CYS A 98 -4.26 -10.52 -6.24
C CYS A 98 -4.36 -11.58 -5.13
N MET A 99 -5.35 -12.46 -5.23
CA MET A 99 -5.41 -13.66 -4.38
C MET A 99 -4.32 -14.67 -4.76
N ALA A 100 -3.90 -15.51 -3.82
CA ALA A 100 -2.92 -16.56 -4.09
C ALA A 100 -3.32 -17.46 -5.27
N ARG A 101 -4.59 -17.85 -5.35
CA ARG A 101 -5.13 -18.64 -6.46
C ARG A 101 -5.03 -17.92 -7.81
N GLU A 102 -5.22 -16.62 -7.83
CA GLU A 102 -5.15 -15.81 -9.06
C GLU A 102 -3.72 -15.68 -9.57
N ALA A 103 -2.76 -15.52 -8.66
CA ALA A 103 -1.34 -15.50 -9.00
C ALA A 103 -0.89 -16.80 -9.71
N TRP A 104 -1.48 -17.94 -9.32
CA TRP A 104 -1.18 -19.23 -9.96
C TRP A 104 -1.90 -19.43 -11.30
N THR A 105 -3.14 -18.95 -11.42
CA THR A 105 -4.00 -19.25 -12.58
C THR A 105 -3.93 -18.18 -13.66
N GLY A 106 -3.48 -16.98 -13.33
CA GLY A 106 -3.55 -15.79 -14.19
C GLY A 106 -4.99 -15.35 -14.49
N LYS A 107 -5.96 -15.78 -13.65
CA LYS A 107 -7.38 -15.42 -13.81
C LYS A 107 -7.78 -14.53 -12.66
N PHE A 108 -7.85 -13.25 -12.91
CA PHE A 108 -8.14 -12.23 -11.93
C PHE A 108 -9.63 -11.95 -11.81
N HIS A 109 -10.09 -11.73 -10.59
CA HIS A 109 -11.49 -11.43 -10.27
C HIS A 109 -11.84 -9.97 -10.54
N TYR A 110 -10.89 -9.09 -10.30
CA TYR A 110 -11.04 -7.65 -10.48
C TYR A 110 -10.23 -7.13 -11.67
N THR A 111 -10.75 -6.07 -12.28
CA THR A 111 -10.04 -5.31 -13.31
C THR A 111 -9.13 -4.25 -12.69
N ASP A 112 -8.15 -3.76 -13.45
CA ASP A 112 -7.30 -2.64 -13.03
C ASP A 112 -8.13 -1.47 -12.52
N LYS A 113 -9.18 -1.06 -13.25
CA LYS A 113 -10.00 0.10 -12.89
C LYS A 113 -10.76 -0.07 -11.58
N GLU A 114 -11.22 -1.27 -11.26
CA GLU A 114 -11.88 -1.55 -9.98
C GLU A 114 -10.88 -1.42 -8.83
N VAL A 115 -9.69 -2.00 -8.96
CA VAL A 115 -8.63 -1.90 -7.96
C VAL A 115 -8.17 -0.45 -7.78
N LEU A 116 -7.96 0.28 -8.86
CA LEU A 116 -7.56 1.69 -8.83
C LEU A 116 -8.61 2.56 -8.13
N PHE A 117 -9.89 2.34 -8.45
CA PHE A 117 -11.01 3.07 -7.84
C PHE A 117 -11.07 2.86 -6.33
N GLU A 118 -11.03 1.60 -5.89
CA GLU A 118 -11.09 1.29 -4.45
C GLU A 118 -9.82 1.72 -3.71
N THR A 119 -8.64 1.63 -4.34
CA THR A 119 -7.41 2.19 -3.76
C THR A 119 -7.53 3.70 -3.54
N ALA A 120 -8.05 4.44 -4.50
CA ALA A 120 -8.26 5.88 -4.36
C ALA A 120 -9.27 6.22 -3.24
N ARG A 121 -10.33 5.40 -3.07
CA ARG A 121 -11.27 5.52 -1.95
C ARG A 121 -10.58 5.31 -0.61
N ILE A 122 -9.83 4.21 -0.45
CA ILE A 122 -9.07 3.92 0.78
C ILE A 122 -8.10 5.06 1.07
N TYR A 123 -7.32 5.48 0.08
CA TYR A 123 -6.38 6.59 0.24
C TYR A 123 -7.07 7.86 0.74
N SER A 124 -8.22 8.22 0.17
CA SER A 124 -8.99 9.39 0.59
C SER A 124 -9.39 9.36 2.07
N LEU A 125 -9.63 8.16 2.62
CA LEU A 125 -10.03 7.94 4.02
C LEU A 125 -8.85 7.96 4.99
N VAL A 126 -7.63 7.69 4.52
CA VAL A 126 -6.46 7.49 5.42
C VAL A 126 -5.36 8.55 5.23
N LYS A 127 -5.35 9.30 4.13
CA LYS A 127 -4.26 10.23 3.75
C LYS A 127 -3.91 11.27 4.83
N ASN A 128 -4.90 11.65 5.65
CA ASN A 128 -4.70 12.61 6.75
C ASN A 128 -3.85 12.04 7.91
N ALA A 129 -3.49 10.75 7.87
CA ALA A 129 -2.54 10.15 8.81
C ALA A 129 -1.08 10.49 8.49
N LEU A 130 -0.81 11.04 7.29
CA LEU A 130 0.50 11.57 6.89
C LEU A 130 0.53 13.10 6.95
N PRO A 131 1.69 13.70 7.27
CA PRO A 131 1.92 15.13 7.08
C PRO A 131 1.81 15.52 5.60
N SER A 132 1.28 16.69 5.31
CA SER A 132 1.04 17.16 3.94
C SER A 132 2.30 17.41 3.11
N ASN A 133 3.46 17.48 3.76
CA ASN A 133 4.76 17.64 3.09
C ASN A 133 5.40 16.30 2.69
N VAL A 134 4.84 15.16 3.08
CA VAL A 134 5.31 13.85 2.67
C VAL A 134 4.66 13.47 1.34
N THR A 135 5.46 13.09 0.35
CA THR A 135 4.96 12.64 -0.95
C THR A 135 4.52 11.17 -0.85
N VAL A 136 3.34 10.84 -1.38
CA VAL A 136 2.93 9.44 -1.55
C VAL A 136 3.26 9.01 -2.97
N LEU A 137 4.17 8.08 -3.12
CA LEU A 137 4.53 7.46 -4.37
C LEU A 137 3.74 6.16 -4.54
N PHE A 138 2.83 6.15 -5.50
CA PHE A 138 2.09 4.96 -5.85
C PHE A 138 2.93 4.12 -6.81
N GLU A 139 3.20 2.88 -6.40
CA GLU A 139 4.08 1.98 -7.14
C GLU A 139 3.28 1.00 -7.98
N ASN A 140 3.74 0.81 -9.23
CA ASN A 140 3.19 -0.19 -10.12
C ASN A 140 3.63 -1.60 -9.70
N ILE A 141 2.76 -2.56 -10.01
CA ILE A 141 3.06 -3.98 -9.88
C ILE A 141 2.40 -4.72 -11.06
N PHE A 142 2.77 -5.98 -11.29
CA PHE A 142 2.30 -6.76 -12.44
C PHE A 142 0.93 -7.42 -12.27
N TRP A 143 0.28 -7.26 -11.11
CA TRP A 143 -1.10 -7.70 -10.85
C TRP A 143 -2.11 -6.60 -11.18
N PRO A 144 -3.43 -6.93 -11.23
CA PRO A 144 -4.46 -5.91 -11.47
C PRO A 144 -4.35 -4.72 -10.53
N GLY A 145 -4.38 -3.52 -11.09
CA GLY A 145 -4.20 -2.26 -10.39
C GLY A 145 -3.40 -1.26 -11.21
N LEU A 146 -2.40 -0.66 -10.58
CA LEU A 146 -1.53 0.30 -11.24
C LEU A 146 -0.41 -0.46 -11.98
N ASN A 147 -0.71 -0.89 -13.20
CA ASN A 147 0.31 -1.45 -14.07
C ASN A 147 0.78 -0.40 -15.08
N ALA A 148 2.08 -0.37 -15.37
CA ALA A 148 2.68 0.61 -16.26
C ALA A 148 2.39 0.36 -17.75
N LEU A 149 1.64 -0.68 -18.09
CA LEU A 149 1.32 -1.06 -19.46
C LEU A 149 0.14 -0.25 -20.05
N SER A 150 -0.62 0.45 -19.21
CA SER A 150 -1.79 1.24 -19.62
C SER A 150 -1.68 2.69 -19.12
N PRO A 151 -1.18 3.62 -19.95
CA PRO A 151 -1.14 5.04 -19.60
C PRO A 151 -2.50 5.60 -19.21
N GLU A 152 -3.59 5.11 -19.84
CA GLU A 152 -4.96 5.54 -19.56
C GLU A 152 -5.39 5.15 -18.13
N ASN A 153 -4.92 4.03 -17.61
CA ASN A 153 -5.17 3.62 -16.23
C ASN A 153 -4.40 4.50 -15.24
N VAL A 154 -3.17 4.90 -15.58
CA VAL A 154 -2.40 5.85 -14.79
C VAL A 154 -3.13 7.19 -14.71
N ASP A 155 -3.54 7.76 -15.85
CA ASP A 155 -4.28 9.02 -15.91
C ASP A 155 -5.61 8.93 -15.14
N TYR A 156 -6.34 7.82 -15.30
CA TYR A 156 -7.57 7.55 -14.57
C TYR A 156 -7.31 7.57 -13.05
N PHE A 157 -6.31 6.82 -12.57
CA PHE A 157 -6.01 6.75 -11.15
C PHE A 157 -5.68 8.12 -10.55
N PHE A 158 -4.76 8.85 -11.18
CA PHE A 158 -4.38 10.19 -10.70
C PHE A 158 -5.53 11.19 -10.74
N SER A 159 -6.48 11.04 -11.68
CA SER A 159 -7.71 11.85 -11.69
C SER A 159 -8.60 11.61 -10.47
N LEU A 160 -8.63 10.36 -9.94
CA LEU A 160 -9.40 10.00 -8.74
C LEU A 160 -8.80 10.55 -7.45
N LEU A 161 -7.47 10.72 -7.39
CA LEU A 161 -6.77 11.20 -6.19
C LEU A 161 -7.05 12.67 -5.86
N GLY A 162 -7.53 13.43 -6.83
CA GLY A 162 -7.95 14.83 -6.64
C GLY A 162 -6.81 15.80 -6.36
N GLY A 163 -5.59 15.46 -6.74
CA GLY A 163 -4.38 16.24 -6.49
C GLY A 163 -3.81 16.01 -5.09
N GLY A 164 -2.76 16.78 -4.76
CA GLY A 164 -2.00 16.66 -3.52
C GLY A 164 -0.55 16.27 -3.78
N ASN A 165 0.17 15.93 -2.72
CA ASN A 165 1.58 15.54 -2.83
C ASN A 165 1.68 14.03 -3.15
N VAL A 166 1.36 13.68 -4.39
CA VAL A 166 1.31 12.31 -4.91
C VAL A 166 2.14 12.16 -6.17
N GLY A 167 2.70 11.00 -6.41
CA GLY A 167 3.50 10.70 -7.58
C GLY A 167 3.44 9.22 -7.95
N LEU A 168 4.03 8.88 -9.09
CA LEU A 168 4.22 7.52 -9.56
C LEU A 168 5.66 7.08 -9.23
N LEU A 169 5.80 5.89 -8.65
CA LEU A 169 7.07 5.17 -8.60
C LEU A 169 6.99 4.07 -9.64
N LEU A 170 7.92 4.07 -10.57
CA LEU A 170 7.99 3.06 -11.62
C LEU A 170 9.01 1.99 -11.22
N ASP A 171 8.53 0.83 -10.81
CA ASP A 171 9.33 -0.38 -10.68
C ASP A 171 9.42 -1.07 -12.04
N THR A 172 10.63 -1.28 -12.49
CA THR A 172 10.92 -1.94 -13.79
C THR A 172 11.23 -3.44 -13.65
N GLY A 173 11.15 -3.98 -12.42
CA GLY A 173 11.35 -5.41 -12.11
C GLY A 173 12.76 -5.81 -11.81
#